data_c1b6e5d8e95bcfccb2f2e16804005475
#
_entry.id   c1b6e5d8e95bcfccb2f2e16804005475
#
_cell.length_a   1.000
_cell.length_b   1.000
_cell.length_c   1.000
_cell.angle_alpha   90.00
_cell.angle_beta   90.00
_cell.angle_gamma   90.00
#
_symmetry.space_group_name_H-M   'P 1'
#
loop_
_entity.id
_entity.type
_entity.pdbx_description
1 polymer ?
#
loop_
_entity_poly.entity_id
_entity_poly.type
_entity_poly.pdbx_seq_one_letter_code
_entity_poly.pdbx_strand_id
1 'polypeptide(L)'
;MIALDTNVLVRLVLHDDETQARAAERLLVRARREQTELFVADVVLCELVWVLTRRAGLSREDIAAALDQLLRTELFVVGDAAKIERALAAYRAGKGDFADYLIREQARAAGAREVATFDRSLKGETDFRVL
;
A
#
# COMPACT_ATOMS: atom_id res chain seq x y z
N MET A 1 -2.07 -8.78 -18.22
CA MET A 1 -1.76 -8.18 -16.90
C MET A 1 -0.27 -7.90 -16.81
N ILE A 2 0.08 -6.74 -16.31
CA ILE A 2 1.47 -6.33 -16.08
C ILE A 2 1.64 -6.05 -14.59
N ALA A 3 2.63 -6.66 -13.94
CA ALA A 3 2.92 -6.36 -12.55
C ALA A 3 3.82 -5.11 -12.46
N LEU A 4 3.54 -4.27 -11.48
CA LEU A 4 4.31 -3.04 -11.26
C LEU A 4 5.32 -3.23 -10.11
N ASP A 5 6.52 -2.73 -10.33
CA ASP A 5 7.49 -2.55 -9.27
C ASP A 5 7.20 -1.27 -8.48
N THR A 6 7.68 -1.21 -7.25
CA THR A 6 7.44 -0.10 -6.32
C THR A 6 7.81 1.26 -6.94
N ASN A 7 8.95 1.36 -7.62
CA ASN A 7 9.42 2.62 -8.17
C ASN A 7 8.51 3.19 -9.25
N VAL A 8 7.79 2.35 -9.98
CA VAL A 8 6.79 2.83 -10.96
C VAL A 8 5.70 3.62 -10.23
N LEU A 9 5.16 3.08 -9.14
CA LEU A 9 4.15 3.77 -8.33
C LEU A 9 4.70 5.01 -7.65
N VAL A 10 5.92 4.94 -7.13
CA VAL A 10 6.58 6.11 -6.51
C VAL A 10 6.67 7.28 -7.51
N ARG A 11 7.07 7.00 -8.76
CA ARG A 11 7.16 8.04 -9.79
C ARG A 11 5.79 8.62 -10.17
N LEU A 12 4.75 7.79 -10.15
CA LEU A 12 3.38 8.27 -10.40
C LEU A 12 2.85 9.16 -9.29
N VAL A 13 3.21 8.88 -8.04
CA VAL A 13 2.74 9.64 -6.88
C VAL A 13 3.56 10.91 -6.67
N LEU A 14 4.89 10.82 -6.72
CA LEU A 14 5.78 11.92 -6.34
C LEU A 14 6.23 12.80 -7.49
N HIS A 15 6.32 12.26 -8.70
CA HIS A 15 6.87 12.97 -9.87
C HIS A 15 8.26 13.57 -9.61
N ASP A 16 9.07 12.90 -8.79
CA ASP A 16 10.40 13.36 -8.36
C ASP A 16 11.52 13.08 -9.38
N ASP A 17 11.23 12.31 -10.41
CA ASP A 17 12.08 12.05 -11.58
C ASP A 17 11.21 12.22 -12.82
N GLU A 18 11.37 13.31 -13.53
CA GLU A 18 10.49 13.66 -14.65
C GLU A 18 10.52 12.63 -15.78
N THR A 19 11.70 12.12 -16.12
CA THR A 19 11.86 11.12 -17.19
C THR A 19 11.17 9.81 -16.82
N GLN A 20 11.36 9.32 -15.61
CA GLN A 20 10.74 8.11 -15.13
C GLN A 20 9.22 8.29 -14.92
N ALA A 21 8.80 9.44 -14.40
CA ALA A 21 7.37 9.75 -14.25
C ALA A 21 6.64 9.72 -15.60
N ARG A 22 7.21 10.32 -16.62
CA ARG A 22 6.65 10.28 -17.98
C ARG A 22 6.61 8.86 -18.55
N ALA A 23 7.62 8.04 -18.29
CA ALA A 23 7.62 6.65 -18.71
C ALA A 23 6.50 5.85 -18.02
N ALA A 24 6.31 6.06 -16.71
CA ALA A 24 5.23 5.45 -15.95
C ALA A 24 3.86 5.90 -16.46
N GLU A 25 3.68 7.19 -16.74
CA GLU A 25 2.43 7.73 -17.31
C GLU A 25 2.12 7.13 -18.69
N ARG A 26 3.12 6.98 -19.55
CA ARG A 26 2.95 6.30 -20.85
C ARG A 26 2.50 4.85 -20.67
N LEU A 27 3.01 4.16 -19.66
CA LEU A 27 2.57 2.81 -19.34
C LEU A 27 1.07 2.80 -18.97
N LEU A 28 0.62 3.74 -18.14
CA LEU A 28 -0.81 3.85 -17.77
C LEU A 28 -1.69 4.10 -18.99
N VAL A 29 -1.30 5.05 -19.85
CA VAL A 29 -2.05 5.38 -21.06
C VAL A 29 -2.15 4.17 -21.96
N ARG A 30 -1.05 3.46 -22.17
CA ARG A 30 -0.99 2.24 -22.97
C ARG A 30 -1.87 1.14 -22.38
N ALA A 31 -1.76 0.90 -21.08
CA ALA A 31 -2.54 -0.13 -20.38
C ALA A 31 -4.04 0.13 -20.52
N ARG A 32 -4.48 1.39 -20.37
CA ARG A 32 -5.88 1.77 -20.59
C ARG A 32 -6.35 1.49 -22.02
N ARG A 33 -5.55 1.90 -23.01
CA ARG A 33 -5.87 1.70 -24.41
C ARG A 33 -5.97 0.22 -24.77
N GLU A 34 -5.08 -0.60 -24.21
CA GLU A 34 -5.00 -2.03 -24.47
C GLU A 34 -5.88 -2.87 -23.53
N GLN A 35 -6.61 -2.22 -22.61
CA GLN A 35 -7.41 -2.87 -21.56
C GLN A 35 -6.60 -3.89 -20.75
N THR A 36 -5.36 -3.56 -20.47
CA THR A 36 -4.43 -4.39 -19.71
C THR A 36 -4.42 -3.95 -18.24
N GLU A 37 -4.72 -4.86 -17.33
CA GLU A 37 -4.67 -4.60 -15.90
C GLU A 37 -3.23 -4.48 -15.39
N LEU A 38 -3.05 -3.64 -14.37
CA LEU A 38 -1.77 -3.43 -13.70
C LEU A 38 -1.84 -4.01 -12.29
N PHE A 39 -1.10 -5.08 -12.07
CA PHE A 39 -1.08 -5.77 -10.78
C PHE A 39 -0.12 -5.11 -9.81
N VAL A 40 -0.59 -4.88 -8.59
CA VAL A 40 0.19 -4.33 -7.47
C VAL A 40 0.21 -5.34 -6.34
N ALA A 41 1.37 -5.93 -6.08
CA ALA A 41 1.55 -6.90 -5.01
C ALA A 41 1.48 -6.25 -3.62
N ASP A 42 1.09 -7.03 -2.60
CA ASP A 42 1.03 -6.55 -1.21
C ASP A 42 2.37 -5.95 -0.74
N VAL A 43 3.48 -6.60 -1.08
CA VAL A 43 4.81 -6.11 -0.73
C VAL A 43 5.12 -4.76 -1.38
N VAL A 44 4.63 -4.53 -2.60
CA VAL A 44 4.79 -3.25 -3.30
C VAL A 44 4.02 -2.15 -2.60
N LEU A 45 2.80 -2.43 -2.11
CA LEU A 45 2.04 -1.46 -1.31
C LEU A 45 2.77 -1.09 -0.02
N CYS A 46 3.34 -2.06 0.67
CA CYS A 46 4.13 -1.81 1.89
C CYS A 46 5.37 -0.95 1.61
N GLU A 47 6.11 -1.28 0.56
CA GLU A 47 7.28 -0.49 0.16
C GLU A 47 6.91 0.92 -0.27
N LEU A 48 5.80 1.08 -0.99
CA LEU A 48 5.29 2.39 -1.39
C LEU A 48 5.02 3.26 -0.16
N VAL A 49 4.28 2.74 0.82
CA VAL A 49 4.00 3.48 2.06
C VAL A 49 5.29 3.84 2.78
N TRP A 50 6.23 2.92 2.86
CA TRP A 50 7.53 3.17 3.48
C TRP A 50 8.27 4.33 2.79
N VAL A 51 8.34 4.33 1.46
CA VAL A 51 8.98 5.39 0.68
C VAL A 51 8.27 6.73 0.89
N LEU A 52 6.95 6.75 0.83
CA LEU A 52 6.17 7.98 1.01
C LEU A 52 6.34 8.55 2.42
N THR A 53 6.43 7.71 3.42
CA THR A 53 6.65 8.12 4.81
C THR A 53 8.06 8.63 5.04
N ARG A 54 9.07 7.86 4.64
CA ARG A 54 10.48 8.08 4.99
C ARG A 54 11.20 9.05 4.08
N ARG A 55 10.98 8.96 2.78
CA ARG A 55 11.71 9.74 1.78
C ARG A 55 10.99 11.02 1.38
N ALA A 56 9.67 10.97 1.29
CA ALA A 56 8.87 12.12 0.88
C ALA A 56 8.29 12.90 2.06
N GLY A 57 8.28 12.34 3.27
CA GLY A 57 7.76 13.00 4.46
C GLY A 57 6.27 13.30 4.39
N LEU A 58 5.50 12.54 3.62
CA LEU A 58 4.07 12.72 3.53
C LEU A 58 3.38 12.32 4.83
N SER A 59 2.27 13.01 5.14
CA SER A 59 1.45 12.68 6.29
C SER A 59 0.75 11.33 6.10
N ARG A 60 0.35 10.72 7.20
CA ARG A 60 -0.48 9.51 7.20
C ARG A 60 -1.74 9.69 6.36
N GLU A 61 -2.40 10.84 6.49
CA GLU A 61 -3.62 11.13 5.73
C GLU A 61 -3.36 11.23 4.23
N ASP A 62 -2.29 11.89 3.80
CA ASP A 62 -1.91 11.99 2.39
C ASP A 62 -1.59 10.62 1.79
N ILE A 63 -0.88 9.78 2.54
CA ILE A 63 -0.54 8.42 2.13
C ILE A 63 -1.81 7.57 2.01
N ALA A 64 -2.69 7.64 3.00
CA ALA A 64 -3.96 6.92 2.98
C ALA A 64 -4.83 7.34 1.78
N ALA A 65 -4.87 8.63 1.46
CA ALA A 65 -5.57 9.14 0.28
C ALA A 65 -4.98 8.60 -1.03
N ALA A 66 -3.66 8.52 -1.13
CA ALA A 66 -2.99 7.96 -2.31
C ALA A 66 -3.32 6.48 -2.51
N LEU A 67 -3.29 5.68 -1.43
CA LEU A 67 -3.66 4.27 -1.47
C LEU A 67 -5.14 4.08 -1.84
N ASP A 68 -6.03 4.88 -1.27
CA ASP A 68 -7.46 4.83 -1.57
C ASP A 68 -7.71 5.12 -3.05
N GLN A 69 -7.06 6.13 -3.60
CA GLN A 69 -7.16 6.46 -5.01
C GLN A 69 -6.67 5.31 -5.91
N LEU A 70 -5.57 4.66 -5.53
CA LEU A 70 -5.06 3.50 -6.25
C LEU A 70 -6.10 2.37 -6.25
N LEU A 71 -6.68 2.06 -5.08
CA LEU A 71 -7.68 0.99 -4.95
C LEU A 71 -8.97 1.27 -5.72
N ARG A 72 -9.34 2.53 -5.90
CA ARG A 72 -10.53 2.94 -6.67
C ARG A 72 -10.32 3.00 -8.17
N THR A 73 -9.09 2.95 -8.62
CA THR A 73 -8.78 3.00 -10.06
C THR A 73 -8.86 1.60 -10.63
N GLU A 74 -9.82 1.35 -11.52
CA GLU A 74 -10.07 0.03 -12.11
C GLU A 74 -8.86 -0.58 -12.81
N LEU A 75 -7.95 0.26 -13.28
CA LEU A 75 -6.73 -0.18 -13.94
C LEU A 75 -5.81 -1.00 -13.03
N PHE A 76 -5.80 -0.70 -11.73
CA PHE A 76 -4.96 -1.38 -10.75
C PHE A 76 -5.70 -2.55 -10.11
N VAL A 77 -5.01 -3.68 -10.03
CA VAL A 77 -5.52 -4.91 -9.42
C VAL A 77 -4.60 -5.32 -8.27
N VAL A 78 -5.18 -5.58 -7.13
CA VAL A 78 -4.48 -6.13 -5.96
C VAL A 78 -4.94 -7.55 -5.70
N GLY A 79 -4.18 -8.31 -4.91
CA GLY A 79 -4.50 -9.73 -4.67
C GLY A 79 -5.83 -9.94 -3.94
N ASP A 80 -6.07 -9.16 -2.89
CA ASP A 80 -7.30 -9.21 -2.09
C ASP A 80 -7.67 -7.79 -1.67
N ALA A 81 -8.57 -7.16 -2.42
CA ALA A 81 -8.97 -5.78 -2.21
C ALA A 81 -9.60 -5.56 -0.82
N ALA A 82 -10.43 -6.49 -0.34
CA ALA A 82 -11.07 -6.37 0.96
C ALA A 82 -10.05 -6.38 2.10
N LYS A 83 -9.03 -7.22 2.00
CA LYS A 83 -7.92 -7.27 2.96
C LYS A 83 -7.16 -5.94 2.98
N ILE A 84 -6.83 -5.42 1.82
CA ILE A 84 -6.11 -4.15 1.69
C ILE A 84 -6.95 -2.99 2.25
N GLU A 85 -8.24 -2.96 1.97
CA GLU A 85 -9.15 -1.94 2.50
C GLU A 85 -9.24 -1.98 4.03
N ARG A 86 -9.28 -3.17 4.63
CA ARG A 86 -9.26 -3.31 6.10
C ARG A 86 -7.95 -2.80 6.69
N ALA A 87 -6.82 -3.15 6.07
CA ALA A 87 -5.50 -2.66 6.49
C ALA A 87 -5.42 -1.13 6.37
N LEU A 88 -5.94 -0.56 5.29
CA LEU A 88 -5.97 0.88 5.07
C LEU A 88 -6.82 1.61 6.10
N ALA A 89 -8.00 1.09 6.43
CA ALA A 89 -8.87 1.66 7.45
C ALA A 89 -8.18 1.67 8.83
N ALA A 90 -7.51 0.56 9.18
CA ALA A 90 -6.74 0.47 10.42
C ALA A 90 -5.55 1.43 10.44
N TYR A 91 -4.85 1.58 9.31
CA TYR A 91 -3.77 2.53 9.15
C TYR A 91 -4.24 3.98 9.39
N ARG A 92 -5.39 4.37 8.84
CA ARG A 92 -5.97 5.70 9.07
C ARG A 92 -6.27 5.98 10.54
N ALA A 93 -6.78 5.00 11.26
CA ALA A 93 -7.22 5.15 12.64
C ALA A 93 -6.11 4.94 13.67
N GLY A 94 -5.08 4.19 13.33
CA GLY A 94 -4.07 3.69 14.27
C GLY A 94 -2.76 4.45 14.25
N LYS A 95 -1.78 3.89 14.95
CA LYS A 95 -0.43 4.45 15.12
C LYS A 95 0.66 3.61 14.45
N GLY A 96 0.31 2.38 14.03
CA GLY A 96 1.24 1.48 13.39
C GLY A 96 1.51 1.84 11.93
N ASP A 97 2.47 1.15 11.34
CA ASP A 97 2.74 1.23 9.91
C ASP A 97 1.68 0.44 9.12
N PHE A 98 1.49 0.79 7.86
CA PHE A 98 0.57 0.04 6.99
C PHE A 98 0.92 -1.45 6.93
N ALA A 99 2.22 -1.79 6.88
CA ALA A 99 2.70 -3.17 6.87
C ALA A 99 2.25 -3.94 8.12
N ASP A 100 2.19 -3.31 9.30
CA ASP A 100 1.74 -3.96 10.52
C ASP A 100 0.29 -4.43 10.39
N TYR A 101 -0.58 -3.59 9.87
CA TYR A 101 -1.98 -3.92 9.67
C TYR A 101 -2.18 -4.97 8.59
N LEU A 102 -1.36 -4.95 7.55
CA LEU A 102 -1.39 -5.98 6.52
C LEU A 102 -0.94 -7.33 7.05
N ILE A 103 0.12 -7.35 7.89
CA ILE A 103 0.54 -8.55 8.62
C ILE A 103 -0.60 -9.10 9.46
N ARG A 104 -1.30 -8.23 10.20
CA ARG A 104 -2.45 -8.64 11.01
C ARG A 104 -3.56 -9.26 10.17
N GLU A 105 -3.90 -8.67 9.05
CA GLU A 105 -4.94 -9.23 8.17
C GLU A 105 -4.53 -10.58 7.59
N GLN A 106 -3.27 -10.74 7.22
CA GLN A 106 -2.73 -12.02 6.77
C GLN A 106 -2.71 -13.06 7.90
N ALA A 107 -2.35 -12.64 9.11
CA ALA A 107 -2.36 -13.51 10.30
C ALA A 107 -3.77 -14.03 10.61
N ARG A 108 -4.78 -13.14 10.55
CA ARG A 108 -6.19 -13.53 10.72
C ARG A 108 -6.63 -14.55 9.68
N ALA A 109 -6.29 -14.32 8.43
CA ALA A 109 -6.60 -15.25 7.34
C ALA A 109 -5.93 -16.61 7.52
N ALA A 110 -4.75 -16.67 8.15
CA ALA A 110 -4.05 -17.89 8.49
C ALA A 110 -4.54 -18.56 9.77
N GLY A 111 -5.48 -17.95 10.50
CA GLY A 111 -6.02 -18.48 11.75
C GLY A 111 -5.23 -18.09 13.00
N ALA A 112 -4.28 -17.16 12.90
CA ALA A 112 -3.57 -16.64 14.07
C ALA A 112 -4.49 -15.73 14.90
N ARG A 113 -4.38 -15.84 16.21
CA ARG A 113 -5.20 -15.04 17.13
C ARG A 113 -4.65 -13.65 17.37
N GLU A 114 -3.35 -13.47 17.23
CA GLU A 114 -2.65 -12.22 17.50
C GLU A 114 -1.33 -12.16 16.75
N VAL A 115 -0.82 -10.97 16.61
CA VAL A 115 0.53 -10.69 16.09
C VAL A 115 1.42 -10.28 17.28
N ALA A 116 2.47 -11.04 17.54
CA ALA A 116 3.47 -10.69 18.53
C ALA A 116 4.45 -9.67 17.92
N THR A 117 4.73 -8.60 18.64
CA THR A 117 5.57 -7.51 18.16
C THR A 117 6.40 -6.89 19.28
N PHE A 118 7.47 -6.22 18.94
CA PHE A 118 8.20 -5.35 19.88
C PHE A 118 7.83 -3.86 19.68
N ASP A 119 7.00 -3.54 18.69
CA ASP A 119 6.61 -2.17 18.42
C ASP A 119 5.59 -1.66 19.44
N ARG A 120 6.07 -0.77 20.32
CA ARG A 120 5.24 -0.19 21.38
C ARG A 120 4.12 0.71 20.88
N SER A 121 4.22 1.23 19.67
CA SER A 121 3.16 2.03 19.06
C SER A 121 1.86 1.24 18.85
N LEU A 122 1.95 -0.09 18.78
CA LEU A 122 0.82 -1.00 18.60
C LEU A 122 0.17 -1.44 19.91
N LYS A 123 0.67 -0.97 21.06
CA LYS A 123 0.10 -1.32 22.35
C LYS A 123 -1.36 -0.86 22.45
N GLY A 124 -2.23 -1.81 22.78
CA GLY A 124 -3.67 -1.57 22.89
C GLY A 124 -4.44 -1.68 21.59
N GLU A 125 -3.77 -1.84 20.46
CA GLU A 125 -4.46 -2.11 19.20
C GLU A 125 -4.89 -3.58 19.12
N THR A 126 -6.05 -3.79 18.53
CA THR A 126 -6.70 -5.12 18.43
C THR A 126 -5.79 -6.13 17.74
N ASP A 127 -5.69 -7.32 18.34
CA ASP A 127 -4.91 -8.46 17.83
C ASP A 127 -3.39 -8.23 17.73
N PHE A 128 -2.88 -7.24 18.45
CA PHE A 128 -1.44 -7.09 18.67
C PHE A 128 -1.07 -7.35 20.12
N ARG A 129 0.02 -8.07 20.33
CA ARG A 129 0.63 -8.24 21.64
C ARG A 129 2.06 -7.73 21.62
N VAL A 130 2.31 -6.66 22.35
CA VAL A 130 3.67 -6.12 22.55
C VAL A 130 4.39 -6.96 23.59
N LEU A 131 5.54 -7.50 23.21
CA LEU A 131 6.37 -8.34 24.10
C LEU A 131 7.22 -7.51 25.07
#